data_28fc652763d13cc3e6fab54116d7b329
#
_entry.id   28fc652763d13cc3e6fab54116d7b329
#
_cell.length_a   1.000
_cell.length_b   1.000
_cell.length_c   1.000
_cell.angle_alpha   90.00
_cell.angle_beta   90.00
_cell.angle_gamma   90.00
#
_symmetry.space_group_name_H-M   'P 1'
#
loop_
_entity.id
_entity.type
_entity.pdbx_description
1 polymer ?
#
loop_
_entity_poly.entity_id
_entity_poly.type
_entity_poly.pdbx_seq_one_letter_code
_entity_poly.pdbx_strand_id
1 'polypeptide(L)'
;MSYGEWRYCPRCGSPLEWGEVAGRHRQLCFNPPCGFVRWDNPLPVVAAIIECVDRDGAVLIARNRAWPEKTFGLVTGFLERDETPEAAVAREVREEVSLDTVAVTLVGVYPFARKNEVVIAYHVQARGEIVLNEELAEFRLIAPEKLRPWPQATGRAVRDWLIGRGIP
;
A
#
# COMPACT_ATOMS: atom_id res chain seq x y z
N MET A 1 5.64 12.28 -4.73
CA MET A 1 6.99 12.59 -5.20
C MET A 1 7.16 11.85 -6.51
N SER A 2 7.38 12.54 -7.64
CA SER A 2 7.89 11.82 -8.81
C SER A 2 9.27 11.32 -8.42
N TYR A 3 9.54 10.05 -8.54
CA TYR A 3 10.90 9.53 -8.44
C TYR A 3 11.69 10.25 -9.53
N GLY A 4 12.57 11.18 -9.13
CA GLY A 4 13.28 12.09 -10.02
C GLY A 4 13.99 11.34 -11.15
N GLU A 5 14.36 12.06 -12.18
CA GLU A 5 15.15 11.52 -13.28
C GLU A 5 16.42 10.88 -12.75
N TRP A 6 16.69 9.66 -13.20
CA TRP A 6 17.96 9.01 -12.88
C TRP A 6 19.04 9.53 -13.81
N ARG A 7 20.15 9.91 -13.24
CA ARG A 7 21.30 10.38 -14.02
C ARG A 7 22.06 9.24 -14.67
N TYR A 8 22.17 8.13 -13.96
CA TYR A 8 23.02 7.02 -14.35
C TYR A 8 22.26 5.69 -14.33
N CYS A 9 22.66 4.81 -15.24
CA CYS A 9 22.14 3.45 -15.34
C CYS A 9 22.54 2.62 -14.12
N PRO A 10 21.59 2.00 -13.39
CA PRO A 10 21.91 1.19 -12.20
C PRO A 10 22.63 -0.11 -12.56
N ARG A 11 22.64 -0.50 -13.85
CA ARG A 11 23.27 -1.73 -14.32
C ARG A 11 24.74 -1.55 -14.71
N CYS A 12 25.10 -0.42 -15.32
CA CYS A 12 26.45 -0.22 -15.88
C CYS A 12 27.09 1.15 -15.57
N GLY A 13 26.39 2.04 -14.86
CA GLY A 13 26.88 3.35 -14.50
C GLY A 13 26.93 4.39 -15.63
N SER A 14 26.60 4.04 -16.90
CA SER A 14 26.56 4.99 -18.00
C SER A 14 25.41 5.98 -17.84
N PRO A 15 25.51 7.20 -18.42
CA PRO A 15 24.40 8.15 -18.41
C PRO A 15 23.11 7.53 -19.00
N LEU A 16 21.96 7.90 -18.45
CA LEU A 16 20.66 7.61 -19.02
C LEU A 16 20.20 8.79 -19.85
N GLU A 17 19.62 8.50 -21.00
CA GLU A 17 19.06 9.49 -21.93
C GLU A 17 17.60 9.18 -22.21
N TRP A 18 16.85 10.20 -22.61
CA TRP A 18 15.45 10.02 -22.99
C TRP A 18 15.35 9.50 -24.42
N GLY A 19 14.52 8.48 -24.61
CA GLY A 19 14.22 7.90 -25.91
C GLY A 19 12.84 7.24 -25.91
N GLU A 20 12.40 6.82 -27.09
CA GLU A 20 11.09 6.19 -27.28
C GLU A 20 11.20 4.67 -27.22
N VAL A 21 10.41 4.03 -26.34
CA VAL A 21 10.26 2.57 -26.26
C VAL A 21 8.80 2.24 -26.05
N ALA A 22 8.26 1.35 -26.89
CA ALA A 22 6.88 0.89 -26.87
C ALA A 22 5.87 2.06 -26.86
N GLY A 23 6.12 3.10 -27.68
CA GLY A 23 5.23 4.26 -27.82
C GLY A 23 5.23 5.20 -26.61
N ARG A 24 6.25 5.14 -25.76
CA ARG A 24 6.39 6.04 -24.60
C ARG A 24 7.82 6.55 -24.47
N HIS A 25 7.96 7.82 -24.08
CA HIS A 25 9.24 8.39 -23.66
C HIS A 25 9.70 7.77 -22.35
N ARG A 26 10.92 7.20 -22.33
CA ARG A 26 11.54 6.53 -21.18
C ARG A 26 13.01 6.87 -21.09
N GLN A 27 13.58 6.72 -19.92
CA GLN A 27 15.04 6.79 -19.74
C GLN A 27 15.68 5.46 -20.14
N LEU A 28 16.66 5.55 -21.04
CA LEU A 28 17.31 4.41 -21.68
C LEU A 28 18.83 4.49 -21.48
N CYS A 29 19.45 3.34 -21.37
CA CYS A 29 20.90 3.21 -21.44
C CYS A 29 21.31 2.83 -22.86
N PHE A 30 21.97 3.74 -23.55
CA PHE A 30 22.49 3.52 -24.89
C PHE A 30 23.88 2.87 -24.93
N ASN A 31 24.45 2.53 -23.78
CA ASN A 31 25.72 1.79 -23.76
C ASN A 31 25.47 0.35 -24.28
N PRO A 32 26.02 -0.03 -25.46
CA PRO A 32 26.00 -1.42 -25.89
C PRO A 32 26.94 -2.21 -24.98
N PRO A 33 26.64 -3.31 -24.44
CA PRO A 33 25.54 -4.26 -24.51
C PRO A 33 24.50 -4.13 -23.37
N CYS A 34 24.42 -3.01 -22.66
CA CYS A 34 23.60 -2.89 -21.45
C CYS A 34 22.09 -2.94 -21.74
N GLY A 35 21.60 -2.08 -22.63
CA GLY A 35 20.19 -2.05 -23.05
C GLY A 35 19.17 -1.83 -21.93
N PHE A 36 19.57 -1.26 -20.78
CA PHE A 36 18.65 -1.01 -19.67
C PHE A 36 17.56 0.00 -20.05
N VAL A 37 16.32 -0.29 -19.70
CA VAL A 37 15.17 0.61 -19.82
C VAL A 37 14.59 0.87 -18.44
N ARG A 38 14.43 2.13 -18.08
CA ARG A 38 13.67 2.51 -16.88
C ARG A 38 12.18 2.49 -17.23
N TRP A 39 11.50 1.44 -16.86
CA TRP A 39 10.07 1.26 -17.14
C TRP A 39 9.19 2.21 -16.34
N ASP A 40 9.63 2.65 -15.18
CA ASP A 40 8.91 3.51 -14.24
C ASP A 40 7.51 2.97 -13.90
N ASN A 41 7.43 1.66 -13.72
CA ASN A 41 6.20 0.97 -13.35
C ASN A 41 5.76 1.37 -11.94
N PRO A 42 4.44 1.40 -11.67
CA PRO A 42 3.93 1.62 -10.32
C PRO A 42 4.48 0.58 -9.34
N LEU A 43 4.82 1.02 -8.13
CA LEU A 43 5.20 0.11 -7.06
C LEU A 43 3.96 -0.57 -6.49
N PRO A 44 3.95 -1.90 -6.30
CA PRO A 44 2.87 -2.59 -5.64
C PRO A 44 2.92 -2.36 -4.12
N VAL A 45 1.77 -1.96 -3.57
CA VAL A 45 1.57 -1.72 -2.13
C VAL A 45 0.35 -2.49 -1.70
N VAL A 46 0.44 -3.23 -0.59
CA VAL A 46 -0.72 -3.86 0.05
C VAL A 46 -1.34 -2.93 1.08
N ALA A 47 -2.66 -3.02 1.28
CA ALA A 47 -3.39 -2.25 2.27
C ALA A 47 -4.39 -3.13 3.00
N ALA A 48 -4.44 -3.05 4.33
CA ALA A 48 -5.29 -3.85 5.20
C ALA A 48 -6.46 -3.03 5.77
N ILE A 49 -7.69 -3.38 5.43
CA ILE A 49 -8.89 -3.02 6.21
C ILE A 49 -8.98 -4.06 7.32
N ILE A 50 -8.43 -3.75 8.49
CA ILE A 50 -8.31 -4.69 9.61
C ILE A 50 -9.60 -4.67 10.42
N GLU A 51 -10.39 -5.73 10.35
CA GLU A 51 -11.56 -5.99 11.19
C GLU A 51 -11.13 -6.82 12.41
N CYS A 52 -11.19 -6.24 13.59
CA CYS A 52 -10.84 -6.91 14.83
C CYS A 52 -12.01 -7.78 15.30
N VAL A 53 -11.94 -9.10 15.03
CA VAL A 53 -13.05 -10.04 15.28
C VAL A 53 -13.29 -10.30 16.77
N ASP A 54 -12.32 -10.00 17.63
CA ASP A 54 -12.40 -10.07 19.09
C ASP A 54 -12.80 -8.73 19.74
N ARG A 55 -13.18 -7.72 18.91
CA ARG A 55 -13.61 -6.37 19.32
C ARG A 55 -14.85 -5.92 18.56
N ASP A 56 -15.87 -6.74 18.57
CA ASP A 56 -17.17 -6.48 17.92
C ASP A 56 -17.07 -6.08 16.43
N GLY A 57 -16.03 -6.56 15.71
CA GLY A 57 -15.80 -6.24 14.31
C GLY A 57 -15.36 -4.79 14.07
N ALA A 58 -14.84 -4.10 15.08
CA ALA A 58 -14.30 -2.75 14.91
C ALA A 58 -13.13 -2.74 13.94
N VAL A 59 -13.08 -1.71 13.07
CA VAL A 59 -12.01 -1.51 12.11
C VAL A 59 -10.89 -0.70 12.73
N LEU A 60 -9.66 -1.23 12.63
CA LEU A 60 -8.45 -0.53 13.08
C LEU A 60 -7.98 0.43 11.98
N ILE A 61 -7.81 1.69 12.35
CA ILE A 61 -7.05 2.68 11.58
C ILE A 61 -5.90 3.19 12.42
N ALA A 62 -4.76 3.46 11.78
CA ALA A 62 -3.56 3.87 12.48
C ALA A 62 -3.01 5.19 11.92
N ARG A 63 -2.20 5.87 12.73
CA ARG A 63 -1.48 7.08 12.34
C ARG A 63 0.02 6.80 12.33
N ASN A 64 0.63 6.92 11.15
CA ASN A 64 2.09 6.90 11.05
C ASN A 64 2.70 8.14 11.71
N ARG A 65 3.83 8.00 12.40
CA ARG A 65 4.52 9.11 13.09
C ARG A 65 4.91 10.25 12.18
N ALA A 66 5.17 9.96 10.89
CA ALA A 66 5.51 10.96 9.89
C ALA A 66 4.30 11.75 9.36
N TRP A 67 3.06 11.36 9.72
CA TRP A 67 1.86 12.06 9.27
C TRP A 67 1.44 13.17 10.22
N PRO A 68 0.74 14.19 9.71
CA PRO A 68 0.16 15.22 10.55
C PRO A 68 -0.74 14.64 11.63
N GLU A 69 -0.83 15.32 12.78
CA GLU A 69 -1.80 14.98 13.82
C GLU A 69 -3.22 14.87 13.24
N LYS A 70 -3.99 13.89 13.74
CA LYS A 70 -5.37 13.59 13.31
C LYS A 70 -5.49 12.95 11.90
N THR A 71 -4.38 12.63 11.24
CA THR A 71 -4.39 11.91 9.95
C THR A 71 -4.28 10.40 10.20
N PHE A 72 -5.36 9.67 9.96
CA PHE A 72 -5.41 8.21 10.11
C PHE A 72 -5.59 7.54 8.74
N GLY A 73 -5.08 6.33 8.61
CA GLY A 73 -5.20 5.52 7.41
C GLY A 73 -5.19 4.03 7.72
N LEU A 74 -5.20 3.23 6.67
CA LEU A 74 -5.00 1.79 6.78
C LEU A 74 -3.53 1.48 7.04
N VAL A 75 -3.25 0.33 7.62
CA VAL A 75 -1.92 -0.32 7.60
C VAL A 75 -1.58 -0.64 6.14
N THR A 76 -0.38 -0.27 5.72
CA THR A 76 0.06 -0.43 4.33
C THR A 76 1.55 -0.73 4.27
N GLY A 77 1.96 -1.61 3.35
CA GLY A 77 3.36 -1.88 3.11
C GLY A 77 3.67 -2.26 1.68
N PHE A 78 4.95 -2.30 1.34
CA PHE A 78 5.39 -2.73 0.02
C PHE A 78 5.31 -4.24 -0.12
N LEU A 79 4.93 -4.68 -1.33
CA LEU A 79 5.09 -6.08 -1.71
C LEU A 79 6.58 -6.38 -1.89
N GLU A 80 7.09 -7.38 -1.20
CA GLU A 80 8.49 -7.78 -1.30
C GLU A 80 8.72 -8.87 -2.37
N ARG A 81 9.99 -9.13 -2.67
CA ARG A 81 10.36 -10.18 -3.63
C ARG A 81 9.92 -11.54 -3.10
N ASP A 82 9.41 -12.37 -4.00
CA ASP A 82 9.00 -13.76 -3.76
C ASP A 82 7.86 -13.92 -2.75
N GLU A 83 7.10 -12.83 -2.50
CA GLU A 83 5.95 -12.78 -1.61
C GLU A 83 4.63 -12.65 -2.39
N THR A 84 3.58 -13.34 -1.96
CA THR A 84 2.24 -13.09 -2.51
C THR A 84 1.61 -11.86 -1.83
N PRO A 85 0.70 -11.13 -2.49
CA PRO A 85 0.06 -9.98 -1.86
C PRO A 85 -0.71 -10.32 -0.58
N GLU A 86 -1.28 -11.54 -0.48
CA GLU A 86 -1.95 -12.03 0.73
C GLU A 86 -0.96 -12.26 1.88
N ALA A 87 0.23 -12.81 1.58
CA ALA A 87 1.28 -12.99 2.57
C ALA A 87 1.83 -11.62 3.03
N ALA A 88 2.03 -10.69 2.08
CA ALA A 88 2.48 -9.33 2.38
C ALA A 88 1.53 -8.61 3.34
N VAL A 89 0.23 -8.61 3.05
CA VAL A 89 -0.73 -7.90 3.91
C VAL A 89 -0.82 -8.52 5.30
N ALA A 90 -0.71 -9.84 5.42
CA ALA A 90 -0.68 -10.52 6.72
C ALA A 90 0.60 -10.21 7.51
N ARG A 91 1.76 -10.14 6.84
CA ARG A 91 3.04 -9.72 7.43
C ARG A 91 2.96 -8.30 7.95
N GLU A 92 2.48 -7.33 7.14
CA GLU A 92 2.34 -5.93 7.55
C GLU A 92 1.41 -5.76 8.77
N VAL A 93 0.29 -6.50 8.81
CA VAL A 93 -0.60 -6.52 9.98
C VAL A 93 0.12 -7.04 11.21
N ARG A 94 0.95 -8.09 11.06
CA ARG A 94 1.73 -8.63 12.17
C ARG A 94 2.84 -7.69 12.63
N GLU A 95 3.56 -7.07 11.70
CA GLU A 95 4.70 -6.19 11.98
C GLU A 95 4.26 -4.85 12.57
N GLU A 96 3.21 -4.21 12.01
CA GLU A 96 2.81 -2.87 12.43
C GLU A 96 1.91 -2.83 13.66
N VAL A 97 1.04 -3.85 13.85
CA VAL A 97 0.02 -3.83 14.92
C VAL A 97 -0.04 -5.11 15.75
N SER A 98 0.84 -6.09 15.50
CA SER A 98 1.01 -7.37 16.24
C SER A 98 -0.22 -8.27 16.25
N LEU A 99 -1.19 -8.08 15.38
CA LEU A 99 -2.39 -8.91 15.30
C LEU A 99 -2.16 -10.21 14.51
N ASP A 100 -2.82 -11.28 14.94
CA ASP A 100 -2.88 -12.54 14.21
C ASP A 100 -3.98 -12.50 13.17
N THR A 101 -3.59 -12.69 11.90
CA THR A 101 -4.53 -12.76 10.77
C THR A 101 -5.32 -14.05 10.80
N VAL A 102 -6.65 -13.96 10.72
CA VAL A 102 -7.60 -15.07 10.69
C VAL A 102 -8.05 -15.37 9.26
N ALA A 103 -8.35 -14.32 8.49
CA ALA A 103 -8.77 -14.42 7.10
C ALA A 103 -8.35 -13.19 6.31
N VAL A 104 -8.07 -13.39 5.01
CA VAL A 104 -7.69 -12.35 4.06
C VAL A 104 -8.58 -12.46 2.84
N THR A 105 -9.24 -11.37 2.44
CA THR A 105 -10.12 -11.33 1.27
C THR A 105 -9.81 -10.10 0.44
N LEU A 106 -9.56 -10.27 -0.85
CA LEU A 106 -9.31 -9.15 -1.77
C LEU A 106 -10.54 -8.25 -1.86
N VAL A 107 -10.34 -6.96 -1.66
CA VAL A 107 -11.37 -5.92 -1.89
C VAL A 107 -11.24 -5.35 -3.29
N GLY A 108 -10.03 -5.02 -3.72
CA GLY A 108 -9.79 -4.51 -5.05
C GLY A 108 -8.39 -3.94 -5.24
N VAL A 109 -8.16 -3.43 -6.47
CA VAL A 109 -6.89 -2.83 -6.89
C VAL A 109 -7.12 -1.38 -7.29
N TYR A 110 -6.35 -0.46 -6.71
CA TYR A 110 -6.58 0.99 -6.81
C TYR A 110 -5.32 1.73 -7.25
N PRO A 111 -5.37 2.58 -8.29
CA PRO A 111 -4.22 3.39 -8.65
C PRO A 111 -4.01 4.51 -7.63
N PHE A 112 -2.74 4.74 -7.28
CA PHE A 112 -2.30 5.88 -6.51
C PHE A 112 -1.25 6.68 -7.29
N ALA A 113 -1.71 7.34 -8.36
CA ALA A 113 -0.87 8.02 -9.34
C ALA A 113 0.08 9.06 -8.71
N ARG A 114 -0.33 9.75 -7.64
CA ARG A 114 0.49 10.75 -6.93
C ARG A 114 1.81 10.20 -6.43
N LYS A 115 1.86 8.90 -6.07
CA LYS A 115 3.05 8.22 -5.57
C LYS A 115 3.64 7.22 -6.57
N ASN A 116 3.04 7.08 -7.76
CA ASN A 116 3.35 6.02 -8.70
C ASN A 116 3.26 4.63 -8.03
N GLU A 117 2.15 4.39 -7.36
CA GLU A 117 1.84 3.14 -6.65
C GLU A 117 0.56 2.51 -7.19
N VAL A 118 0.46 1.20 -7.08
CA VAL A 118 -0.77 0.42 -7.21
C VAL A 118 -1.07 -0.21 -5.85
N VAL A 119 -2.23 0.12 -5.28
CA VAL A 119 -2.67 -0.40 -3.97
C VAL A 119 -3.54 -1.62 -4.19
N ILE A 120 -3.13 -2.75 -3.62
CA ILE A 120 -3.89 -4.00 -3.56
C ILE A 120 -4.50 -4.07 -2.16
N ALA A 121 -5.80 -3.78 -2.06
CA ALA A 121 -6.47 -3.65 -0.78
C ALA A 121 -7.19 -4.94 -0.39
N TYR A 122 -6.99 -5.35 0.85
CA TYR A 122 -7.59 -6.53 1.45
C TYR A 122 -8.44 -6.18 2.67
N HIS A 123 -9.54 -6.88 2.84
CA HIS A 123 -10.22 -7.04 4.12
C HIS A 123 -9.50 -8.13 4.90
N VAL A 124 -9.00 -7.78 6.07
CA VAL A 124 -8.24 -8.68 6.94
C VAL A 124 -8.99 -8.83 8.26
N GLN A 125 -9.50 -10.02 8.51
CA GLN A 125 -10.00 -10.38 9.83
C GLN A 125 -8.81 -10.74 10.72
N ALA A 126 -8.68 -10.06 11.86
CA ALA A 126 -7.56 -10.26 12.76
C ALA A 126 -8.00 -10.21 14.24
N ARG A 127 -7.16 -10.76 15.11
CA ARG A 127 -7.39 -10.80 16.56
C ARG A 127 -6.08 -10.75 17.33
N GLY A 128 -6.14 -10.49 18.61
CA GLY A 128 -4.98 -10.48 19.51
C GLY A 128 -4.76 -9.13 20.18
N GLU A 129 -3.68 -8.98 20.92
CA GLU A 129 -3.31 -7.73 21.55
C GLU A 129 -2.73 -6.76 20.51
N ILE A 130 -3.24 -5.52 20.48
CA ILE A 130 -2.74 -4.49 19.56
C ILE A 130 -1.50 -3.86 20.19
N VAL A 131 -0.34 -4.13 19.56
CA VAL A 131 0.94 -3.52 19.93
C VAL A 131 1.50 -2.85 18.70
N LEU A 132 1.63 -1.53 18.75
CA LEU A 132 2.14 -0.74 17.63
C LEU A 132 3.67 -0.86 17.54
N ASN A 133 4.19 -0.94 16.32
CA ASN A 133 5.61 -0.83 16.05
C ASN A 133 6.11 0.62 16.20
N GLU A 134 7.40 0.85 15.91
CA GLU A 134 8.03 2.17 16.01
C GLU A 134 7.53 3.19 14.97
N GLU A 135 6.94 2.75 13.86
CA GLU A 135 6.44 3.62 12.80
C GLU A 135 5.09 4.24 13.14
N LEU A 136 4.28 3.55 13.92
CA LEU A 136 2.95 4.01 14.29
C LEU A 136 2.96 4.78 15.61
N ALA A 137 2.16 5.83 15.67
CA ALA A 137 2.03 6.69 16.84
C ALA A 137 0.81 6.38 17.70
N GLU A 138 -0.31 6.05 17.05
CA GLU A 138 -1.58 5.76 17.70
C GLU A 138 -2.51 5.00 16.75
N PHE A 139 -3.51 4.34 17.31
CA PHE A 139 -4.57 3.69 16.55
C PHE A 139 -5.95 4.08 17.08
N ARG A 140 -6.96 3.82 16.28
CA ARG A 140 -8.37 3.93 16.66
C ARG A 140 -9.12 2.70 16.19
N LEU A 141 -10.08 2.28 17.00
CA LEU A 141 -11.06 1.26 16.64
C LEU A 141 -12.38 1.96 16.35
N ILE A 142 -12.89 1.76 15.15
CA ILE A 142 -14.09 2.44 14.65
C ILE A 142 -15.09 1.39 14.18
N ALA A 143 -16.32 1.44 14.67
CA ALA A 143 -17.38 0.59 14.15
C ALA A 143 -17.56 0.85 12.64
N PRO A 144 -17.77 -0.19 11.81
CA PRO A 144 -17.88 -0.03 10.36
C PRO A 144 -18.87 1.07 9.93
N GLU A 145 -20.01 1.19 10.61
CA GLU A 145 -21.06 2.18 10.30
C GLU A 145 -20.62 3.63 10.55
N LYS A 146 -19.60 3.81 11.39
CA LYS A 146 -19.01 5.12 11.73
C LYS A 146 -17.74 5.44 10.93
N LEU A 147 -17.20 4.45 10.23
CA LEU A 147 -16.01 4.64 9.39
C LEU A 147 -16.36 5.54 8.20
N ARG A 148 -15.53 6.53 7.94
CA ARG A 148 -15.74 7.48 6.83
C ARG A 148 -14.59 7.35 5.84
N PRO A 149 -14.89 6.95 4.59
CA PRO A 149 -13.88 6.86 3.53
C PRO A 149 -13.27 8.23 3.21
N TRP A 150 -12.02 8.23 2.77
CA TRP A 150 -11.30 9.41 2.28
C TRP A 150 -11.04 9.32 0.77
N PRO A 151 -10.74 10.43 0.07
CA PRO A 151 -10.71 10.47 -1.41
C PRO A 151 -9.58 9.67 -2.07
N GLN A 152 -8.51 9.32 -1.33
CA GLN A 152 -7.32 8.67 -1.89
C GLN A 152 -7.49 7.15 -2.00
N ALA A 153 -6.57 6.47 -2.67
CA ALA A 153 -6.65 5.05 -3.04
C ALA A 153 -7.17 4.12 -1.94
N THR A 154 -6.57 4.16 -0.74
CA THR A 154 -6.99 3.33 0.40
C THR A 154 -8.39 3.68 0.91
N GLY A 155 -8.81 4.96 0.83
CA GLY A 155 -10.17 5.37 1.18
C GLY A 155 -11.22 4.88 0.17
N ARG A 156 -10.85 4.74 -1.10
CA ARG A 156 -11.73 4.09 -2.10
C ARG A 156 -11.96 2.62 -1.76
N ALA A 157 -10.91 1.93 -1.33
CA ALA A 157 -11.03 0.55 -0.87
C ALA A 157 -11.98 0.43 0.33
N VAL A 158 -11.85 1.33 1.32
CA VAL A 158 -12.78 1.39 2.47
C VAL A 158 -14.21 1.60 2.01
N ARG A 159 -14.45 2.54 1.08
CA ARG A 159 -15.79 2.78 0.54
C ARG A 159 -16.37 1.53 -0.13
N ASP A 160 -15.60 0.89 -1.01
CA ASP A 160 -16.08 -0.25 -1.77
C ASP A 160 -16.33 -1.46 -0.84
N TRP A 161 -15.52 -1.64 0.21
CA TRP A 161 -15.72 -2.63 1.25
C TRP A 161 -17.00 -2.36 2.06
N LEU A 162 -17.28 -1.10 2.47
CA LEU A 162 -18.49 -0.72 3.19
C LEU A 162 -19.74 -0.97 2.33
N ILE A 163 -19.72 -0.56 1.05
CA ILE A 163 -20.83 -0.81 0.10
C ILE A 163 -21.09 -2.31 -0.02
N GLY A 164 -20.05 -3.13 -0.15
CA GLY A 164 -20.16 -4.59 -0.21
C GLY A 164 -20.82 -5.21 1.03
N ARG A 165 -20.82 -4.51 2.16
CA ARG A 165 -21.49 -4.89 3.43
C ARG A 165 -22.88 -4.25 3.59
N GLY A 166 -23.35 -3.49 2.62
CA GLY A 166 -24.63 -2.76 2.71
C GLY A 166 -24.59 -1.53 3.62
N ILE A 167 -23.38 -1.01 3.90
CA ILE A 167 -23.18 0.20 4.71
C ILE A 167 -22.98 1.38 3.74
N PRO A 168 -23.86 2.41 3.73
CA PRO A 168 -23.83 3.52 2.79
C PRO A 168 -22.68 4.53 3.03
#